data_7b0914df49ef441b606ab17e8fa232a7
#
_entry.id   7b0914df49ef441b606ab17e8fa232a7
#
_cell.length_a   1.000
_cell.length_b   1.000
_cell.length_c   1.000
_cell.angle_alpha   90.00
_cell.angle_beta   90.00
_cell.angle_gamma   90.00
#
_symmetry.space_group_name_H-M   'P 1'
#
loop_
_entity.id
_entity.type
_entity.pdbx_description
1 polymer ?
#
loop_
_entity_poly.entity_id
_entity_poly.type
_entity_poly.pdbx_seq_one_letter_code
_entity_poly.pdbx_strand_id
1 'polypeptide(L)'
;MIIRGTSGSVDDTRMRLTPGTYCFADLFQAAKVREEVSLIRQRGAKAEFELCHCGQFAVVEEGDYAIGPVSFVRNDGTEVRAMDEKMMDEIADKFAKSACDAKEYGFDGVLLHFGHGWLPAQFLSPYFNKRKDEYGGSFENRIKFPMMIVDRVRQAVGRDYMLDMRISGEEHIEGGMEIDEVAEFIKR
;
A
#
# COMPACT_ATOMS: atom_id res chain seq x y z
N MET A 1 -14.61 -6.73 -18.17
CA MET A 1 -13.56 -7.56 -17.50
C MET A 1 -12.48 -6.59 -17.02
N ILE A 2 -12.10 -6.69 -15.75
CA ILE A 2 -11.00 -5.92 -15.19
C ILE A 2 -9.76 -6.81 -15.24
N ILE A 3 -8.68 -6.34 -15.86
CA ILE A 3 -7.38 -7.01 -15.84
C ILE A 3 -6.51 -6.27 -14.83
N ARG A 4 -6.20 -6.91 -13.72
CA ARG A 4 -5.20 -6.45 -12.78
C ARG A 4 -3.85 -6.74 -13.39
N GLY A 5 -3.24 -5.69 -13.93
CA GLY A 5 -2.06 -5.89 -14.76
C GLY A 5 -0.78 -5.94 -13.97
N THR A 6 -0.56 -5.05 -13.03
CA THR A 6 0.81 -4.85 -12.53
C THR A 6 0.76 -4.39 -11.07
N SER A 7 1.51 -5.09 -10.22
CA SER A 7 1.76 -4.65 -8.85
C SER A 7 2.89 -3.63 -8.88
N GLY A 8 2.63 -2.43 -8.35
CA GLY A 8 3.60 -1.36 -8.21
C GLY A 8 3.88 -1.05 -6.76
N SER A 9 5.15 -0.87 -6.45
CA SER A 9 5.53 -0.27 -5.18
C SER A 9 5.32 1.23 -5.26
N VAL A 10 4.76 1.83 -4.21
CA VAL A 10 4.81 3.28 -4.06
C VAL A 10 6.28 3.72 -4.03
N ASP A 11 6.56 4.90 -4.61
CA ASP A 11 7.91 5.43 -4.71
C ASP A 11 8.48 5.77 -3.32
N ASP A 12 9.01 4.74 -2.66
CA ASP A 12 9.80 4.89 -1.44
C ASP A 12 11.23 4.42 -1.70
N THR A 13 12.16 5.36 -1.76
CA THR A 13 13.59 5.12 -2.02
C THR A 13 14.26 4.22 -1.00
N ARG A 14 13.62 3.99 0.16
CA ARG A 14 14.08 3.03 1.18
C ARG A 14 13.79 1.58 0.82
N MET A 15 12.91 1.33 -0.15
CA MET A 15 12.58 -0.03 -0.58
C MET A 15 13.35 -0.39 -1.85
N ARG A 16 13.99 -1.55 -1.82
CA ARG A 16 14.52 -2.15 -3.03
C ARG A 16 13.37 -2.78 -3.83
N LEU A 17 13.25 -2.39 -5.08
CA LEU A 17 12.28 -3.00 -5.98
C LEU A 17 12.68 -4.46 -6.27
N THR A 18 11.75 -5.38 -6.07
CA THR A 18 11.94 -6.78 -6.50
C THR A 18 11.72 -6.90 -8.01
N PRO A 19 12.37 -7.86 -8.70
CA PRO A 19 12.14 -8.08 -10.12
C PRO A 19 10.65 -8.28 -10.41
N GLY A 20 10.11 -7.54 -11.38
CA GLY A 20 8.69 -7.56 -11.75
C GLY A 20 7.80 -6.57 -11.00
N THR A 21 8.36 -5.80 -10.06
CA THR A 21 7.65 -4.67 -9.44
C THR A 21 7.94 -3.40 -10.23
N TYR A 22 6.90 -2.64 -10.55
CA TYR A 22 7.05 -1.37 -11.26
C TYR A 22 7.09 -0.20 -10.27
N CYS A 23 7.92 0.79 -10.59
CA CYS A 23 7.91 2.11 -9.97
C CYS A 23 7.82 3.15 -11.07
N PHE A 24 6.88 4.07 -10.99
CA PHE A 24 6.70 5.12 -12.00
C PHE A 24 7.81 6.17 -12.03
N ALA A 25 8.70 6.18 -11.03
CA ALA A 25 9.90 7.00 -11.05
C ALA A 25 10.87 6.62 -12.18
N ASP A 26 10.81 5.38 -12.69
CA ASP A 26 11.58 4.93 -13.84
C ASP A 26 10.85 5.18 -15.16
N LEU A 27 11.33 6.13 -15.95
CA LEU A 27 10.72 6.52 -17.24
C LEU A 27 10.67 5.39 -18.27
N PHE A 28 11.61 4.45 -18.22
CA PHE A 28 11.60 3.30 -19.14
C PHE A 28 10.48 2.33 -18.76
N GLN A 29 10.31 2.05 -17.48
CA GLN A 29 9.20 1.25 -16.97
C GLN A 29 7.86 1.93 -17.27
N ALA A 30 7.76 3.24 -17.10
CA ALA A 30 6.58 4.02 -17.42
C ALA A 30 6.12 3.87 -18.88
N ALA A 31 7.05 3.90 -19.84
CA ALA A 31 6.73 3.71 -21.25
C ALA A 31 6.17 2.31 -21.53
N LYS A 32 6.78 1.27 -20.95
CA LYS A 32 6.32 -0.12 -21.07
C LYS A 32 4.92 -0.30 -20.47
N VAL A 33 4.67 0.27 -19.31
CA VAL A 33 3.36 0.22 -18.64
C VAL A 33 2.27 0.87 -19.49
N ARG A 34 2.54 2.03 -20.13
CA ARG A 34 1.59 2.67 -21.05
C ARG A 34 1.24 1.78 -22.24
N GLU A 35 2.20 1.06 -22.80
CA GLU A 35 1.95 0.11 -23.88
C GLU A 35 1.07 -1.05 -23.40
N GLU A 36 1.35 -1.65 -22.26
CA GLU A 36 0.54 -2.74 -21.66
C GLU A 36 -0.90 -2.29 -21.42
N VAL A 37 -1.12 -1.12 -20.83
CA VAL A 37 -2.45 -0.53 -20.61
C VAL A 37 -3.19 -0.33 -21.93
N SER A 38 -2.51 0.19 -22.95
CA SER A 38 -3.07 0.39 -24.28
C SER A 38 -3.55 -0.93 -24.89
N LEU A 39 -2.75 -1.99 -24.81
CA LEU A 39 -3.08 -3.32 -25.31
C LEU A 39 -4.28 -3.93 -24.58
N ILE A 40 -4.39 -3.77 -23.26
CA ILE A 40 -5.53 -4.21 -22.47
C ILE A 40 -6.80 -3.50 -22.91
N ARG A 41 -6.75 -2.18 -23.03
CA ARG A 41 -7.92 -1.35 -23.41
C ARG A 41 -8.37 -1.59 -24.84
N GLN A 42 -7.47 -1.79 -25.79
CA GLN A 42 -7.79 -2.18 -27.17
C GLN A 42 -8.57 -3.49 -27.28
N ARG A 43 -8.46 -4.37 -26.27
CA ARG A 43 -9.23 -5.62 -26.16
C ARG A 43 -10.55 -5.46 -25.41
N GLY A 44 -10.98 -4.24 -25.11
CA GLY A 44 -12.23 -3.92 -24.41
C GLY A 44 -12.23 -4.23 -22.91
N ALA A 45 -11.07 -4.47 -22.31
CA ALA A 45 -10.92 -4.65 -20.87
C ALA A 45 -10.54 -3.35 -20.17
N LYS A 46 -10.75 -3.29 -18.85
CA LYS A 46 -10.28 -2.24 -17.95
C LYS A 46 -8.96 -2.65 -17.33
N ALA A 47 -8.02 -1.72 -17.22
CA ALA A 47 -6.73 -1.93 -16.59
C ALA A 47 -6.71 -1.28 -15.21
N GLU A 48 -6.27 -2.03 -14.21
CA GLU A 48 -6.12 -1.57 -12.83
C GLU A 48 -4.67 -1.77 -12.37
N PHE A 49 -4.15 -0.80 -11.63
CA PHE A 49 -2.79 -0.84 -11.08
C PHE A 49 -2.83 -1.07 -9.56
N GLU A 50 -2.12 -2.10 -9.08
CA GLU A 50 -2.06 -2.42 -7.65
C GLU A 50 -0.92 -1.65 -6.99
N LEU A 51 -1.25 -0.84 -5.97
CA LEU A 51 -0.31 -0.06 -5.16
C LEU A 51 -0.02 -0.77 -3.84
N CYS A 52 1.24 -1.02 -3.55
CA CYS A 52 1.67 -1.67 -2.31
C CYS A 52 2.88 -0.98 -1.67
N HIS A 53 3.07 -1.22 -0.38
CA HIS A 53 4.25 -0.86 0.39
C HIS A 53 4.56 -1.98 1.37
N CYS A 54 5.77 -2.54 1.32
CA CYS A 54 6.14 -3.73 2.09
C CYS A 54 6.27 -3.49 3.60
N GLY A 55 6.43 -2.22 4.02
CA GLY A 55 6.56 -1.88 5.43
C GLY A 55 7.74 -2.58 6.09
N GLN A 56 7.49 -3.20 7.24
CA GLN A 56 8.53 -3.92 8.00
C GLN A 56 9.19 -5.09 7.24
N PHE A 57 8.59 -5.56 6.14
CA PHE A 57 9.12 -6.63 5.30
C PHE A 57 9.86 -6.11 4.06
N ALA A 58 10.04 -4.79 3.96
CA ALA A 58 10.79 -4.21 2.85
C ALA A 58 12.22 -4.77 2.81
N VAL A 59 12.70 -5.05 1.60
CA VAL A 59 14.12 -5.28 1.35
C VAL A 59 14.76 -3.90 1.22
N VAL A 60 15.77 -3.63 2.02
CA VAL A 60 16.47 -2.33 2.06
C VAL A 60 17.93 -2.49 1.68
N GLU A 61 18.57 -1.39 1.26
CA GLU A 61 20.00 -1.38 1.01
C GLU A 61 20.80 -1.47 2.33
N GLU A 62 22.05 -1.88 2.25
CA GLU A 62 22.93 -1.98 3.41
C GLU A 62 23.09 -0.60 4.10
N GLY A 63 22.83 -0.56 5.41
CA GLY A 63 22.86 0.67 6.19
C GLY A 63 21.55 1.47 6.19
N ASP A 64 20.55 1.04 5.44
CA ASP A 64 19.21 1.64 5.44
C ASP A 64 18.26 0.87 6.38
N TYR A 65 17.02 1.31 6.53
CA TYR A 65 16.05 0.74 7.45
C TYR A 65 14.68 0.56 6.80
N ALA A 66 13.95 -0.46 7.25
CA ALA A 66 12.54 -0.63 6.95
C ALA A 66 11.67 0.19 7.92
N ILE A 67 10.39 0.39 7.59
CA ILE A 67 9.43 1.12 8.42
C ILE A 67 8.23 0.25 8.76
N GLY A 68 7.60 0.54 9.91
CA GLY A 68 6.42 -0.19 10.35
C GLY A 68 5.73 0.48 11.52
N PRO A 69 4.71 -0.17 12.12
CA PRO A 69 4.03 0.39 13.29
C PRO A 69 4.94 0.55 14.50
N VAL A 70 5.89 -0.36 14.70
CA VAL A 70 6.78 -0.39 15.87
C VAL A 70 8.24 -0.60 15.46
N SER A 71 9.17 -0.18 16.32
CA SER A 71 10.60 -0.37 16.11
C SER A 71 11.08 -1.72 16.65
N PHE A 72 11.90 -2.41 15.87
CA PHE A 72 12.60 -3.65 16.27
C PHE A 72 13.72 -3.96 15.27
N VAL A 73 14.50 -4.98 15.55
CA VAL A 73 15.50 -5.52 14.61
C VAL A 73 15.03 -6.89 14.13
N ARG A 74 14.99 -7.11 12.84
CA ARG A 74 14.64 -8.38 12.20
C ARG A 74 15.74 -9.42 12.42
N ASN A 75 15.40 -10.70 12.20
CA ASN A 75 16.37 -11.80 12.32
C ASN A 75 17.54 -11.72 11.33
N ASP A 76 17.35 -11.02 10.21
CA ASP A 76 18.39 -10.76 9.21
C ASP A 76 19.26 -9.52 9.54
N GLY A 77 19.04 -8.89 10.69
CA GLY A 77 19.75 -7.71 11.14
C GLY A 77 19.18 -6.38 10.62
N THR A 78 18.16 -6.38 9.77
CA THR A 78 17.52 -5.16 9.27
C THR A 78 16.83 -4.41 10.40
N GLU A 79 17.16 -3.14 10.59
CA GLU A 79 16.44 -2.25 11.50
C GLU A 79 15.05 -1.93 10.94
N VAL A 80 14.02 -2.02 11.77
CA VAL A 80 12.67 -1.51 11.48
C VAL A 80 12.40 -0.34 12.41
N ARG A 81 12.05 0.82 11.86
CA ARG A 81 11.71 2.02 12.62
C ARG A 81 10.21 2.23 12.68
N ALA A 82 9.71 2.55 13.86
CA ALA A 82 8.33 2.99 14.03
C ALA A 82 8.10 4.29 13.24
N MET A 83 7.04 4.32 12.47
CA MET A 83 6.65 5.54 11.76
C MET A 83 6.14 6.60 12.72
N ASP A 84 6.62 7.82 12.58
CA ASP A 84 6.01 9.03 13.15
C ASP A 84 4.91 9.58 12.20
N GLU A 85 4.20 10.60 12.64
CA GLU A 85 3.12 11.24 11.86
C GLU A 85 3.63 11.79 10.52
N LYS A 86 4.82 12.40 10.53
CA LYS A 86 5.41 12.94 9.31
C LYS A 86 5.69 11.84 8.29
N MET A 87 6.23 10.70 8.73
CA MET A 87 6.45 9.55 7.87
C MET A 87 5.14 8.96 7.35
N MET A 88 4.08 8.93 8.17
CA MET A 88 2.75 8.48 7.74
C MET A 88 2.16 9.40 6.67
N ASP A 89 2.26 10.72 6.84
CA ASP A 89 1.84 11.70 5.85
C ASP A 89 2.62 11.55 4.53
N GLU A 90 3.95 11.44 4.60
CA GLU A 90 4.81 11.23 3.43
C GLU A 90 4.44 9.96 2.66
N ILE A 91 4.14 8.86 3.34
CA ILE A 91 3.74 7.61 2.70
C ILE A 91 2.34 7.74 2.09
N ALA A 92 1.39 8.37 2.77
CA ALA A 92 0.07 8.63 2.20
C ALA A 92 0.15 9.50 0.93
N ASP A 93 1.01 10.51 0.91
CA ASP A 93 1.27 11.35 -0.26
C ASP A 93 1.89 10.54 -1.42
N LYS A 94 2.79 9.60 -1.12
CA LYS A 94 3.37 8.71 -2.14
C LYS A 94 2.33 7.78 -2.75
N PHE A 95 1.39 7.24 -1.96
CA PHE A 95 0.26 6.49 -2.49
C PHE A 95 -0.61 7.35 -3.42
N ALA A 96 -0.93 8.57 -3.01
CA ALA A 96 -1.71 9.50 -3.81
C ALA A 96 -1.01 9.88 -5.10
N LYS A 97 0.30 10.18 -5.04
CA LYS A 97 1.10 10.47 -6.23
C LYS A 97 1.12 9.29 -7.19
N SER A 98 1.40 8.08 -6.70
CA SER A 98 1.43 6.87 -7.54
C SER A 98 0.07 6.59 -8.18
N ALA A 99 -1.04 6.88 -7.50
CA ALA A 99 -2.37 6.78 -8.06
C ALA A 99 -2.63 7.81 -9.17
N CYS A 100 -2.15 9.05 -9.00
CA CYS A 100 -2.19 10.07 -10.06
C CYS A 100 -1.36 9.65 -11.28
N ASP A 101 -0.16 9.13 -11.06
CA ASP A 101 0.71 8.65 -12.12
C ASP A 101 0.04 7.48 -12.89
N ALA A 102 -0.57 6.52 -12.19
CA ALA A 102 -1.35 5.45 -12.81
C ALA A 102 -2.49 5.99 -13.68
N LYS A 103 -3.22 6.98 -13.18
CA LYS A 103 -4.29 7.65 -13.93
C LYS A 103 -3.75 8.35 -15.19
N GLU A 104 -2.61 9.04 -15.08
CA GLU A 104 -1.94 9.69 -16.22
C GLU A 104 -1.46 8.68 -17.26
N TYR A 105 -1.02 7.50 -16.82
CA TYR A 105 -0.61 6.42 -17.74
C TYR A 105 -1.76 5.65 -18.36
N GLY A 106 -3.00 6.00 -18.02
CA GLY A 106 -4.20 5.52 -18.68
C GLY A 106 -4.85 4.32 -18.02
N PHE A 107 -4.46 3.95 -16.79
CA PHE A 107 -5.21 2.98 -16.00
C PHE A 107 -6.61 3.48 -15.71
N ASP A 108 -7.56 2.57 -15.68
CA ASP A 108 -8.96 2.87 -15.35
C ASP A 108 -9.20 2.94 -13.83
N GLY A 109 -8.28 2.44 -13.02
CA GLY A 109 -8.34 2.47 -11.57
C GLY A 109 -7.05 2.04 -10.89
N VAL A 110 -7.03 2.18 -9.57
CA VAL A 110 -5.99 1.64 -8.70
C VAL A 110 -6.59 0.77 -7.61
N LEU A 111 -5.85 -0.28 -7.25
CA LEU A 111 -6.15 -1.15 -6.12
C LEU A 111 -5.15 -0.89 -5.01
N LEU A 112 -5.63 -0.58 -3.81
CA LEU A 112 -4.82 -0.44 -2.60
C LEU A 112 -4.61 -1.81 -1.95
N HIS A 113 -3.36 -2.20 -1.78
CA HIS A 113 -3.03 -3.49 -1.18
C HIS A 113 -2.93 -3.38 0.35
N PHE A 114 -4.01 -3.75 1.02
CA PHE A 114 -4.16 -3.71 2.48
C PHE A 114 -4.20 -5.12 3.11
N GLY A 115 -3.65 -6.10 2.41
CA GLY A 115 -3.58 -7.50 2.86
C GLY A 115 -2.15 -8.01 3.01
N HIS A 116 -2.03 -9.31 3.28
CA HIS A 116 -0.80 -10.11 3.28
C HIS A 116 0.33 -9.57 4.17
N GLY A 117 0.00 -8.83 5.23
CA GLY A 117 0.98 -8.25 6.13
C GLY A 117 1.78 -7.08 5.56
N TRP A 118 1.34 -6.45 4.44
CA TRP A 118 1.94 -5.23 3.94
C TRP A 118 1.65 -4.02 4.84
N LEU A 119 2.30 -2.90 4.62
CA LEU A 119 2.33 -1.76 5.55
C LEU A 119 0.94 -1.34 6.07
N PRO A 120 -0.11 -1.15 5.25
CA PRO A 120 -1.41 -0.80 5.79
C PRO A 120 -2.03 -1.92 6.65
N ALA A 121 -1.83 -3.20 6.26
CA ALA A 121 -2.25 -4.34 7.06
C ALA A 121 -1.50 -4.42 8.40
N GLN A 122 -0.21 -4.05 8.44
CA GLN A 122 0.55 -4.02 9.69
C GLN A 122 -0.05 -3.02 10.69
N PHE A 123 -0.59 -1.89 10.24
CA PHE A 123 -1.27 -0.93 11.11
C PHE A 123 -2.65 -1.40 11.55
N LEU A 124 -3.41 -2.08 10.68
CA LEU A 124 -4.71 -2.67 11.01
C LEU A 124 -4.59 -3.78 12.05
N SER A 125 -3.56 -4.60 11.94
CA SER A 125 -3.36 -5.82 12.75
C SER A 125 -3.01 -5.51 14.20
N PRO A 126 -3.77 -5.98 15.19
CA PRO A 126 -3.38 -5.88 16.59
C PRO A 126 -2.18 -6.78 16.94
N TYR A 127 -1.85 -7.75 16.08
CA TYR A 127 -0.63 -8.57 16.22
C TYR A 127 0.64 -7.77 15.91
N PHE A 128 0.66 -7.02 14.80
CA PHE A 128 1.82 -6.22 14.40
C PHE A 128 1.84 -4.84 15.06
N ASN A 129 0.67 -4.21 15.21
CA ASN A 129 0.54 -2.88 15.74
C ASN A 129 0.44 -2.89 17.28
N LYS A 130 1.60 -2.86 17.95
CA LYS A 130 1.70 -2.77 19.41
C LYS A 130 1.88 -1.33 19.92
N ARG A 131 1.52 -0.32 19.09
CA ARG A 131 1.57 1.09 19.49
C ARG A 131 0.63 1.39 20.65
N LYS A 132 1.00 2.39 21.45
CA LYS A 132 0.20 2.87 22.60
C LYS A 132 -0.25 4.33 22.44
N ASP A 133 -0.02 4.89 21.25
CA ASP A 133 -0.47 6.23 20.87
C ASP A 133 -1.80 6.17 20.10
N GLU A 134 -2.18 7.26 19.48
CA GLU A 134 -3.43 7.39 18.74
C GLU A 134 -3.49 6.59 17.42
N TYR A 135 -2.45 5.88 17.04
CA TYR A 135 -2.39 4.99 15.87
C TYR A 135 -2.35 3.51 16.25
N GLY A 136 -2.55 3.15 17.52
CA GLY A 136 -2.52 1.79 18.01
C GLY A 136 -3.49 1.50 19.14
N GLY A 137 -3.53 0.24 19.59
CA GLY A 137 -4.44 -0.25 20.62
C GLY A 137 -5.85 -0.52 20.08
N SER A 138 -6.79 0.43 20.23
CA SER A 138 -8.17 0.24 19.79
C SER A 138 -8.29 0.13 18.26
N PHE A 139 -9.35 -0.51 17.80
CA PHE A 139 -9.68 -0.60 16.37
C PHE A 139 -9.70 0.80 15.72
N GLU A 140 -10.39 1.76 16.35
CA GLU A 140 -10.50 3.14 15.84
C GLU A 140 -9.13 3.82 15.65
N ASN A 141 -8.16 3.50 16.49
CA ASN A 141 -6.80 4.02 16.36
C ASN A 141 -6.03 3.32 15.24
N ARG A 142 -6.14 1.98 15.16
CA ARG A 142 -5.42 1.19 14.16
C ARG A 142 -5.84 1.51 12.72
N ILE A 143 -7.08 1.93 12.49
CA ILE A 143 -7.58 2.29 11.15
C ILE A 143 -7.15 3.68 10.69
N LYS A 144 -6.68 4.57 11.56
CA LYS A 144 -6.37 5.98 11.22
C LYS A 144 -5.39 6.11 10.05
N PHE A 145 -4.24 5.46 10.13
CA PHE A 145 -3.26 5.55 9.06
C PHE A 145 -3.73 4.87 7.75
N PRO A 146 -4.28 3.66 7.76
CA PRO A 146 -4.91 3.09 6.57
C PRO A 146 -5.98 3.98 5.94
N MET A 147 -6.86 4.60 6.72
CA MET A 147 -7.87 5.54 6.22
C MET A 147 -7.25 6.83 5.66
N MET A 148 -6.18 7.34 6.29
CA MET A 148 -5.43 8.48 5.75
C MET A 148 -4.94 8.20 4.32
N ILE A 149 -4.46 6.99 4.03
CA ILE A 149 -4.07 6.58 2.66
C ILE A 149 -5.28 6.62 1.72
N VAL A 150 -6.40 6.01 2.13
CA VAL A 150 -7.64 5.97 1.31
C VAL A 150 -8.10 7.37 0.98
N ASP A 151 -8.21 8.24 1.99
CA ASP A 151 -8.68 9.61 1.84
C ASP A 151 -7.74 10.44 0.95
N ARG A 152 -6.44 10.31 1.14
CA ARG A 152 -5.44 11.04 0.37
C ARG A 152 -5.46 10.62 -1.11
N VAL A 153 -5.54 9.32 -1.38
CA VAL A 153 -5.67 8.79 -2.75
C VAL A 153 -6.99 9.26 -3.36
N ARG A 154 -8.12 9.12 -2.66
CA ARG A 154 -9.44 9.54 -3.16
C ARG A 154 -9.50 11.02 -3.49
N GLN A 155 -8.92 11.88 -2.64
CA GLN A 155 -8.80 13.33 -2.91
C GLN A 155 -7.98 13.60 -4.17
N ALA A 156 -6.88 12.89 -4.37
CA ALA A 156 -5.98 13.11 -5.49
C ALA A 156 -6.55 12.65 -6.84
N VAL A 157 -7.19 11.49 -6.90
CA VAL A 157 -7.71 10.93 -8.16
C VAL A 157 -9.13 11.37 -8.49
N GLY A 158 -9.89 11.90 -7.53
CA GLY A 158 -11.29 12.33 -7.69
C GLY A 158 -12.29 11.17 -7.55
N ARG A 159 -13.60 11.52 -7.56
CA ARG A 159 -14.68 10.56 -7.28
C ARG A 159 -14.95 9.57 -8.42
N ASP A 160 -14.67 9.97 -9.65
CA ASP A 160 -15.02 9.20 -10.86
C ASP A 160 -13.94 8.17 -11.25
N TYR A 161 -12.81 8.15 -10.53
CA TYR A 161 -11.75 7.18 -10.75
C TYR A 161 -11.95 5.94 -9.88
N MET A 162 -11.79 4.76 -10.47
CA MET A 162 -11.97 3.50 -9.75
C MET A 162 -10.87 3.37 -8.67
N LEU A 163 -11.30 3.17 -7.44
CA LEU A 163 -10.45 2.89 -6.29
C LEU A 163 -10.97 1.62 -5.64
N ASP A 164 -10.19 0.57 -5.74
CA ASP A 164 -10.48 -0.75 -5.19
C ASP A 164 -9.51 -1.07 -4.04
N MET A 165 -9.82 -2.08 -3.26
CA MET A 165 -9.00 -2.51 -2.13
C MET A 165 -8.88 -4.03 -2.07
N ARG A 166 -7.66 -4.51 -1.83
CA ARG A 166 -7.38 -5.89 -1.51
C ARG A 166 -7.03 -5.98 -0.03
N ILE A 167 -7.87 -6.65 0.75
CA ILE A 167 -7.70 -6.81 2.18
C ILE A 167 -7.75 -8.29 2.57
N SER A 168 -6.99 -8.69 3.59
CA SER A 168 -7.12 -10.02 4.19
C SER A 168 -8.37 -10.07 5.06
N GLY A 169 -9.24 -11.07 4.86
CA GLY A 169 -10.46 -11.22 5.66
C GLY A 169 -10.19 -11.61 7.11
N GLU A 170 -9.08 -12.30 7.35
CA GLU A 170 -8.63 -12.76 8.67
C GLU A 170 -7.14 -13.06 8.60
N GLU A 171 -6.42 -12.92 9.72
CA GLU A 171 -4.97 -13.20 9.76
C GLU A 171 -4.64 -14.64 10.18
N HIS A 172 -5.58 -15.38 10.77
CA HIS A 172 -5.40 -16.75 11.28
C HIS A 172 -4.22 -16.93 12.25
N ILE A 173 -3.89 -15.88 13.01
CA ILE A 173 -2.88 -15.88 14.06
C ILE A 173 -3.49 -15.37 15.37
N GLU A 174 -3.07 -15.92 16.49
CA GLU A 174 -3.53 -15.47 17.80
C GLU A 174 -3.22 -13.98 18.02
N GLY A 175 -4.27 -13.21 18.34
CA GLY A 175 -4.17 -11.76 18.50
C GLY A 175 -4.00 -11.00 17.20
N GLY A 176 -4.28 -11.61 16.05
CA GLY A 176 -4.40 -10.97 14.75
C GLY A 176 -5.76 -10.31 14.53
N MET A 177 -5.95 -9.76 13.34
CA MET A 177 -7.21 -9.16 12.93
C MET A 177 -8.24 -10.24 12.54
N GLU A 178 -9.46 -10.12 13.06
CA GLU A 178 -10.57 -11.04 12.81
C GLU A 178 -11.54 -10.49 11.77
N ILE A 179 -12.35 -11.38 11.19
CA ILE A 179 -13.28 -11.06 10.09
C ILE A 179 -14.26 -9.93 10.45
N ASP A 180 -14.71 -9.84 11.70
CA ASP A 180 -15.66 -8.82 12.13
C ASP A 180 -15.03 -7.42 12.14
N GLU A 181 -13.75 -7.29 12.53
CA GLU A 181 -12.99 -6.04 12.44
C GLU A 181 -12.74 -5.63 10.98
N VAL A 182 -12.43 -6.60 10.11
CA VAL A 182 -12.28 -6.34 8.67
C VAL A 182 -13.59 -5.86 8.06
N ALA A 183 -14.71 -6.51 8.39
CA ALA A 183 -16.04 -6.11 7.92
C ALA A 183 -16.41 -4.70 8.40
N GLU A 184 -16.02 -4.34 9.62
CA GLU A 184 -16.25 -2.98 10.14
C GLU A 184 -15.35 -1.95 9.43
N PHE A 185 -14.10 -2.28 9.14
CA PHE A 185 -13.20 -1.40 8.37
C PHE A 185 -13.75 -1.12 6.96
N ILE A 186 -14.27 -2.12 6.27
CA ILE A 186 -14.82 -1.96 4.90
C ILE A 186 -16.06 -1.04 4.87
N LYS A 187 -16.79 -0.90 5.98
CA LYS A 187 -17.97 -0.02 6.08
C LYS A 187 -17.61 1.47 6.24
N ARG A 188 -16.38 1.77 6.60
CA ARG A 188 -15.91 3.16 6.83
C ARG A 188 -15.57 3.85 5.51
#